data_8277480e6a0bf6006e0d2f936793a981
#
_entry.id   8277480e6a0bf6006e0d2f936793a981
#
_cell.length_a   1.000
_cell.length_b   1.000
_cell.length_c   1.000
_cell.angle_alpha   90.00
_cell.angle_beta   90.00
_cell.angle_gamma   90.00
#
_symmetry.space_group_name_H-M   'P 1'
#
loop_
_entity.id
_entity.type
_entity.pdbx_description
1 polymer ?
#
loop_
_entity_poly.entity_id
_entity_poly.type
_entity_poly.pdbx_seq_one_letter_code
_entity_poly.pdbx_strand_id
1 'polypeptide(L)'
;MFEDADANASARIILLPVETVADILIIEDDPSINEVVCAHLERRGYRCRQAFSGTEGLMLLREQRPDVVITDLMLPGVPGEEIVRAIRGADSALPIIVISARITAADKISLLQAGADDYLTKPFDLDELQARIEVQRRHHAERAHAGTAVGAAKADGSSQLLAFRRWELDPDGRVFCVDGEEVALTRTEFNILELLMARPQKVFTKQELFELAWGEPYSVEDSTVNVHVSNLRRKLKPTDTDGYLQTVWGMGYKLHNA
;
A
#
# COMPACT_ATOMS: atom_id res chain seq x y z
N MET A 1 9.22 -26.40 67.71
CA MET A 1 9.68 -27.10 66.49
C MET A 1 8.78 -26.60 65.38
N PHE A 2 9.19 -25.50 64.76
CA PHE A 2 8.47 -24.87 63.65
C PHE A 2 9.33 -25.01 62.41
N GLU A 3 8.84 -25.75 61.43
CA GLU A 3 9.46 -25.89 60.13
C GLU A 3 9.01 -24.73 59.24
N ASP A 4 10.00 -23.94 58.81
CA ASP A 4 9.88 -22.93 57.80
C ASP A 4 9.64 -23.59 56.44
N ALA A 5 8.54 -23.24 55.80
CA ALA A 5 8.24 -23.61 54.43
C ALA A 5 8.57 -22.38 53.53
N ASP A 6 9.76 -22.42 52.96
CA ASP A 6 10.20 -21.49 51.88
C ASP A 6 9.29 -21.66 50.67
N ALA A 7 8.45 -20.67 50.43
CA ALA A 7 7.68 -20.53 49.19
C ALA A 7 8.47 -19.61 48.24
N ASN A 8 9.41 -20.18 47.49
CA ASN A 8 10.04 -19.53 46.36
C ASN A 8 9.11 -19.55 45.15
N ALA A 9 8.21 -18.59 45.10
CA ALA A 9 7.37 -18.37 43.94
C ALA A 9 8.19 -17.58 42.90
N SER A 10 8.94 -18.31 42.07
CA SER A 10 9.54 -17.76 40.84
C SER A 10 8.43 -17.24 39.93
N ALA A 11 8.20 -15.93 39.95
CA ALA A 11 7.33 -15.27 38.99
C ALA A 11 7.91 -15.50 37.57
N ARG A 12 7.38 -16.49 36.86
CA ARG A 12 7.58 -16.62 35.42
C ARG A 12 6.94 -15.40 34.79
N ILE A 13 7.75 -14.45 34.33
CA ILE A 13 7.33 -13.42 33.43
C ILE A 13 6.93 -14.14 32.15
N ILE A 14 5.63 -14.34 31.96
CA ILE A 14 5.08 -14.77 30.66
C ILE A 14 5.21 -13.55 29.75
N LEU A 15 6.28 -13.51 28.96
CA LEU A 15 6.36 -12.62 27.82
C LEU A 15 5.26 -13.06 26.86
N LEU A 16 4.14 -12.35 26.90
CA LEU A 16 3.14 -12.45 25.86
C LEU A 16 3.83 -12.12 24.53
N PRO A 17 3.62 -12.88 23.46
CA PRO A 17 4.18 -12.53 22.17
C PRO A 17 3.66 -11.14 21.82
N VAL A 18 4.58 -10.21 21.57
CA VAL A 18 4.24 -8.90 21.01
C VAL A 18 3.61 -9.20 19.65
N GLU A 19 2.33 -8.96 19.50
CA GLU A 19 1.69 -9.12 18.20
C GLU A 19 2.41 -8.21 17.20
N THR A 20 3.06 -8.83 16.21
CA THR A 20 3.75 -8.11 15.14
C THR A 20 2.72 -7.33 14.34
N VAL A 21 2.89 -6.02 14.31
CA VAL A 21 1.95 -5.14 13.62
C VAL A 21 1.92 -5.41 12.11
N ALA A 22 3.08 -5.62 11.47
CA ALA A 22 3.24 -6.04 10.08
C ALA A 22 4.69 -6.43 9.77
N ASP A 23 4.90 -7.11 8.64
CA ASP A 23 6.20 -7.49 8.08
C ASP A 23 6.61 -6.47 7.01
N ILE A 24 7.72 -5.78 7.23
CA ILE A 24 8.25 -4.75 6.34
C ILE A 24 9.56 -5.25 5.74
N LEU A 25 9.67 -5.24 4.41
CA LEU A 25 10.94 -5.46 3.74
C LEU A 25 11.55 -4.10 3.38
N ILE A 26 12.76 -3.84 3.90
CA ILE A 26 13.54 -2.63 3.64
C ILE A 26 14.69 -2.99 2.72
N ILE A 27 14.79 -2.34 1.55
CA ILE A 27 15.84 -2.55 0.56
C ILE A 27 16.58 -1.21 0.39
N GLU A 28 17.72 -1.08 1.05
CA GLU A 28 18.47 0.17 1.15
C GLU A 28 19.95 -0.20 1.32
N ASP A 29 20.82 0.29 0.46
CA ASP A 29 22.23 -0.07 0.44
C ASP A 29 23.09 0.68 1.47
N ASP A 30 22.63 1.85 1.95
CA ASP A 30 23.27 2.54 3.08
C ASP A 30 22.88 1.88 4.40
N PRO A 31 23.86 1.22 5.10
CA PRO A 31 23.57 0.52 6.35
C PRO A 31 23.01 1.47 7.43
N SER A 32 23.47 2.72 7.47
CA SER A 32 23.05 3.68 8.50
C SER A 32 21.58 4.04 8.32
N ILE A 33 21.13 4.26 7.08
CA ILE A 33 19.73 4.54 6.78
C ILE A 33 18.88 3.30 7.05
N ASN A 34 19.32 2.13 6.57
CA ASN A 34 18.61 0.86 6.72
C ASN A 34 18.40 0.52 8.20
N GLU A 35 19.48 0.61 9.02
CA GLU A 35 19.41 0.36 10.47
C GLU A 35 18.52 1.35 11.22
N VAL A 36 18.58 2.65 10.88
CA VAL A 36 17.78 3.68 11.54
C VAL A 36 16.30 3.49 11.22
N VAL A 37 15.94 3.20 9.97
CA VAL A 37 14.56 2.90 9.57
C VAL A 37 14.06 1.64 10.26
N CYS A 38 14.85 0.57 10.23
CA CYS A 38 14.51 -0.70 10.89
C CYS A 38 14.27 -0.49 12.40
N ALA A 39 15.22 0.13 13.12
CA ALA A 39 15.09 0.36 14.56
C ALA A 39 13.92 1.27 14.93
N HIS A 40 13.57 2.23 14.08
CA HIS A 40 12.41 3.09 14.30
C HIS A 40 11.10 2.31 14.18
N LEU A 41 10.98 1.47 13.15
CA LEU A 41 9.79 0.66 12.90
C LEU A 41 9.64 -0.47 13.93
N GLU A 42 10.73 -1.14 14.30
CA GLU A 42 10.70 -2.22 15.32
C GLU A 42 10.22 -1.73 16.69
N ARG A 43 10.62 -0.51 17.10
CA ARG A 43 10.11 0.11 18.34
C ARG A 43 8.60 0.31 18.34
N ARG A 44 7.98 0.28 17.16
CA ARG A 44 6.53 0.42 16.96
C ARG A 44 5.82 -0.91 16.70
N GLY A 45 6.54 -2.03 16.88
CA GLY A 45 6.00 -3.38 16.78
C GLY A 45 5.97 -3.95 15.36
N TYR A 46 6.60 -3.31 14.38
CA TYR A 46 6.79 -3.89 13.06
C TYR A 46 7.92 -4.95 13.09
N ARG A 47 7.81 -5.95 12.25
CA ARG A 47 8.90 -6.87 11.96
C ARG A 47 9.61 -6.38 10.69
N CYS A 48 10.91 -6.10 10.78
CA CYS A 48 11.69 -5.62 9.66
C CYS A 48 12.64 -6.70 9.14
N ARG A 49 12.66 -6.85 7.81
CA ARG A 49 13.67 -7.62 7.09
C ARG A 49 14.49 -6.64 6.26
N GLN A 50 15.80 -6.75 6.36
CA GLN A 50 16.72 -5.82 5.72
C GLN A 50 17.42 -6.50 4.54
N ALA A 51 17.50 -5.78 3.41
CA ALA A 51 18.31 -6.11 2.26
C ALA A 51 19.19 -4.91 1.91
N PHE A 52 20.44 -5.18 1.55
CA PHE A 52 21.43 -4.15 1.23
C PHE A 52 21.76 -4.10 -0.27
N SER A 53 20.97 -4.81 -1.08
CA SER A 53 21.03 -4.77 -2.53
C SER A 53 19.70 -5.16 -3.14
N GLY A 54 19.47 -4.74 -4.39
CA GLY A 54 18.26 -5.13 -5.10
C GLY A 54 18.17 -6.64 -5.33
N THR A 55 19.28 -7.31 -5.54
CA THR A 55 19.33 -8.77 -5.71
C THR A 55 18.89 -9.49 -4.43
N GLU A 56 19.40 -9.07 -3.27
CA GLU A 56 19.01 -9.61 -1.97
C GLU A 56 17.52 -9.34 -1.68
N GLY A 57 17.05 -8.11 -1.98
CA GLY A 57 15.64 -7.76 -1.85
C GLY A 57 14.72 -8.69 -2.63
N LEU A 58 15.06 -9.01 -3.90
CA LEU A 58 14.31 -9.96 -4.70
C LEU A 58 14.36 -11.40 -4.17
N MET A 59 15.46 -11.80 -3.52
CA MET A 59 15.53 -13.12 -2.87
C MET A 59 14.59 -13.18 -1.67
N LEU A 60 14.63 -12.18 -0.78
CA LEU A 60 13.77 -12.12 0.41
C LEU A 60 12.28 -12.03 0.06
N LEU A 61 11.94 -11.34 -1.04
CA LEU A 61 10.57 -11.30 -1.57
C LEU A 61 10.04 -12.68 -1.98
N ARG A 62 10.89 -13.54 -2.54
CA ARG A 62 10.52 -14.91 -2.95
C ARG A 62 10.38 -15.86 -1.77
N GLU A 63 11.15 -15.64 -0.70
CA GLU A 63 11.10 -16.46 0.51
C GLU A 63 9.80 -16.22 1.29
N GLN A 64 9.43 -14.98 1.46
CA GLN A 64 8.24 -14.59 2.20
C GLN A 64 7.69 -13.26 1.70
N ARG A 65 6.40 -13.22 1.41
CA ARG A 65 5.67 -11.99 1.05
C ARG A 65 5.62 -11.05 2.25
N PRO A 66 6.13 -9.81 2.16
CA PRO A 66 5.94 -8.79 3.20
C PRO A 66 4.55 -8.15 3.08
N ASP A 67 4.19 -7.37 4.10
CA ASP A 67 2.99 -6.52 4.05
C ASP A 67 3.25 -5.20 3.34
N VAL A 68 4.50 -4.68 3.40
CA VAL A 68 4.94 -3.46 2.72
C VAL A 68 6.39 -3.63 2.28
N VAL A 69 6.74 -3.10 1.12
CA VAL A 69 8.12 -2.96 0.66
C VAL A 69 8.53 -1.49 0.69
N ILE A 70 9.68 -1.23 1.28
CA ILE A 70 10.38 0.05 1.20
C ILE A 70 11.63 -0.18 0.37
N THR A 71 11.85 0.58 -0.69
CA THR A 71 13.03 0.39 -1.56
C THR A 71 13.66 1.71 -1.97
N ASP A 72 15.02 1.77 -1.93
CA ASP A 72 15.71 2.84 -2.67
C ASP A 72 15.70 2.54 -4.17
N LEU A 73 15.89 3.58 -4.96
CA LEU A 73 16.07 3.48 -6.41
C LEU A 73 17.49 3.10 -6.78
N MET A 74 18.45 3.66 -6.08
CA MET A 74 19.88 3.58 -6.42
C MET A 74 20.53 2.41 -5.68
N LEU A 75 20.10 1.19 -6.01
CA LEU A 75 20.60 -0.03 -5.36
C LEU A 75 21.68 -0.71 -6.21
N PRO A 76 22.67 -1.34 -5.57
CA PRO A 76 23.59 -2.22 -6.28
C PRO A 76 22.89 -3.50 -6.76
N GLY A 77 23.35 -4.01 -7.90
CA GLY A 77 22.79 -5.19 -8.55
C GLY A 77 21.54 -4.86 -9.35
N VAL A 78 20.36 -4.97 -8.76
CA VAL A 78 19.09 -4.68 -9.41
C VAL A 78 18.56 -3.32 -8.97
N PRO A 79 18.37 -2.34 -9.90
CA PRO A 79 17.80 -1.03 -9.57
C PRO A 79 16.39 -1.11 -8.98
N GLY A 80 16.04 -0.16 -8.11
CA GLY A 80 14.73 -0.13 -7.46
C GLY A 80 13.53 -0.11 -8.43
N GLU A 81 13.66 0.55 -9.57
CA GLU A 81 12.61 0.52 -10.60
C GLU A 81 12.33 -0.89 -11.15
N GLU A 82 13.36 -1.71 -11.31
CA GLU A 82 13.21 -3.09 -11.75
C GLU A 82 12.58 -3.95 -10.66
N ILE A 83 12.89 -3.67 -9.38
CA ILE A 83 12.23 -4.30 -8.23
C ILE A 83 10.74 -3.98 -8.24
N VAL A 84 10.36 -2.71 -8.41
CA VAL A 84 8.95 -2.28 -8.52
C VAL A 84 8.24 -3.05 -9.63
N ARG A 85 8.85 -3.12 -10.83
CA ARG A 85 8.27 -3.86 -11.96
C ARG A 85 8.15 -5.36 -11.68
N ALA A 86 9.16 -5.96 -11.05
CA ALA A 86 9.15 -7.38 -10.70
C ALA A 86 8.04 -7.70 -9.69
N ILE A 87 7.87 -6.85 -8.66
CA ILE A 87 6.79 -7.00 -7.70
C ILE A 87 5.43 -6.87 -8.40
N ARG A 88 5.22 -5.86 -9.23
CA ARG A 88 3.95 -5.64 -9.95
C ARG A 88 3.59 -6.76 -10.91
N GLY A 89 4.58 -7.43 -11.48
CA GLY A 89 4.37 -8.61 -12.31
C GLY A 89 3.93 -9.86 -11.52
N ALA A 90 4.27 -9.93 -10.24
CA ALA A 90 3.95 -11.05 -9.36
C ALA A 90 2.78 -10.76 -8.40
N ASP A 91 2.69 -9.54 -7.89
CA ASP A 91 1.69 -9.09 -6.92
C ASP A 91 1.34 -7.61 -7.15
N SER A 92 0.22 -7.37 -7.83
CA SER A 92 -0.23 -6.01 -8.12
C SER A 92 -0.63 -5.22 -6.88
N ALA A 93 -1.04 -5.90 -5.79
CA ALA A 93 -1.61 -5.30 -4.59
C ALA A 93 -0.60 -5.08 -3.45
N LEU A 94 0.63 -5.59 -3.55
CA LEU A 94 1.67 -5.40 -2.52
C LEU A 94 2.07 -3.92 -2.45
N PRO A 95 1.91 -3.24 -1.30
CA PRO A 95 2.30 -1.84 -1.16
C PRO A 95 3.80 -1.61 -1.35
N ILE A 96 4.17 -0.62 -2.15
CA ILE A 96 5.56 -0.24 -2.40
C ILE A 96 5.73 1.25 -2.15
N ILE A 97 6.61 1.59 -1.20
CA ILE A 97 7.06 2.95 -0.92
C ILE A 97 8.49 3.08 -1.42
N VAL A 98 8.75 4.03 -2.31
CA VAL A 98 10.09 4.29 -2.80
C VAL A 98 10.73 5.45 -2.04
N ILE A 99 11.98 5.27 -1.60
CA ILE A 99 12.78 6.33 -0.97
C ILE A 99 13.92 6.68 -1.92
N SER A 100 14.17 7.96 -2.20
CA SER A 100 15.27 8.34 -3.09
C SER A 100 15.82 9.74 -2.82
N ALA A 101 17.14 9.89 -2.99
CA ALA A 101 17.83 11.18 -2.90
C ALA A 101 17.65 12.05 -4.17
N ARG A 102 17.33 11.44 -5.30
CA ARG A 102 17.16 12.10 -6.58
C ARG A 102 15.75 11.87 -7.11
N ILE A 103 14.90 12.86 -6.97
CA ILE A 103 13.60 12.80 -7.63
C ILE A 103 13.34 14.11 -8.34
N THR A 104 13.61 14.12 -9.64
CA THR A 104 13.02 15.13 -10.53
C THR A 104 11.53 14.82 -10.71
N ALA A 105 10.74 15.79 -11.14
CA ALA A 105 9.33 15.54 -11.46
C ALA A 105 9.16 14.40 -12.48
N ALA A 106 10.12 14.24 -13.40
CA ALA A 106 10.12 13.15 -14.39
C ALA A 106 10.38 11.78 -13.74
N ASP A 107 11.32 11.70 -12.78
CA ASP A 107 11.61 10.46 -12.06
C ASP A 107 10.41 10.01 -11.22
N LYS A 108 9.75 10.94 -10.52
CA LYS A 108 8.50 10.68 -9.78
C LYS A 108 7.43 10.05 -10.67
N ILE A 109 7.21 10.68 -11.84
CA ILE A 109 6.22 10.18 -12.80
C ILE A 109 6.60 8.78 -13.28
N SER A 110 7.88 8.55 -13.62
CA SER A 110 8.36 7.24 -14.07
C SER A 110 8.14 6.14 -13.03
N LEU A 111 8.43 6.43 -11.77
CA LEU A 111 8.24 5.49 -10.65
C LEU A 111 6.79 5.11 -10.41
N LEU A 112 5.93 6.11 -10.34
CA LEU A 112 4.50 5.89 -10.17
C LEU A 112 3.90 5.17 -11.39
N GLN A 113 4.43 5.44 -12.61
CA GLN A 113 4.07 4.70 -13.82
C GLN A 113 4.57 3.26 -13.80
N ALA A 114 5.71 2.99 -13.16
CA ALA A 114 6.20 1.63 -12.93
C ALA A 114 5.34 0.86 -11.92
N GLY A 115 4.55 1.58 -11.11
CA GLY A 115 3.59 0.99 -10.18
C GLY A 115 3.94 1.18 -8.70
N ALA A 116 4.86 2.07 -8.33
CA ALA A 116 5.02 2.48 -6.94
C ALA A 116 3.71 3.11 -6.42
N ASP A 117 3.35 2.83 -5.17
CA ASP A 117 2.15 3.42 -4.56
C ASP A 117 2.44 4.79 -3.98
N ASP A 118 3.67 4.98 -3.48
CA ASP A 118 4.10 6.23 -2.88
C ASP A 118 5.61 6.40 -2.97
N TYR A 119 6.10 7.62 -2.68
CA TYR A 119 7.54 7.91 -2.66
C TYR A 119 7.87 8.94 -1.57
N LEU A 120 9.12 8.89 -1.08
CA LEU A 120 9.72 9.83 -0.13
C LEU A 120 11.07 10.33 -0.66
N THR A 121 11.35 11.61 -0.47
CA THR A 121 12.66 12.19 -0.82
C THR A 121 13.60 12.17 0.37
N LYS A 122 14.86 11.75 0.16
CA LYS A 122 15.93 11.89 1.15
C LYS A 122 16.42 13.35 1.19
N PRO A 123 16.61 13.97 2.37
CA PRO A 123 16.32 13.40 3.70
C PRO A 123 14.82 13.42 4.01
N PHE A 124 14.34 12.40 4.73
CA PHE A 124 12.93 12.25 5.13
C PHE A 124 12.80 12.14 6.65
N ASP A 125 11.61 12.43 7.14
CA ASP A 125 11.24 12.22 8.52
C ASP A 125 10.78 10.77 8.74
N LEU A 126 11.21 10.14 9.82
CA LEU A 126 10.86 8.75 10.14
C LEU A 126 9.39 8.60 10.54
N ASP A 127 8.81 9.60 11.18
CA ASP A 127 7.39 9.60 11.52
C ASP A 127 6.53 9.81 10.27
N GLU A 128 7.01 10.59 9.27
CA GLU A 128 6.38 10.68 7.96
C GLU A 128 6.38 9.32 7.24
N LEU A 129 7.53 8.64 7.20
CA LEU A 129 7.62 7.30 6.61
C LEU A 129 6.66 6.33 7.29
N GLN A 130 6.60 6.36 8.64
CA GLN A 130 5.67 5.53 9.39
C GLN A 130 4.21 5.84 9.05
N ALA A 131 3.81 7.11 8.99
CA ALA A 131 2.46 7.50 8.63
C ALA A 131 2.07 6.92 7.26
N ARG A 132 2.97 6.98 6.27
CA ARG A 132 2.76 6.40 4.93
C ARG A 132 2.61 4.87 4.99
N ILE A 133 3.43 4.18 5.79
CA ILE A 133 3.30 2.73 6.01
C ILE A 133 1.93 2.40 6.63
N GLU A 134 1.49 3.15 7.63
CA GLU A 134 0.21 2.93 8.30
C GLU A 134 -0.97 3.13 7.34
N VAL A 135 -0.92 4.16 6.50
CA VAL A 135 -1.92 4.38 5.45
C VAL A 135 -1.94 3.19 4.50
N GLN A 136 -0.76 2.79 4.01
CA GLN A 136 -0.66 1.63 3.14
C GLN A 136 -1.13 0.33 3.82
N ARG A 137 -1.09 0.22 5.13
CA ARG A 137 -1.48 -0.95 5.91
C ARG A 137 -2.95 -1.00 6.35
N ARG A 138 -3.54 0.16 6.66
CA ARG A 138 -4.86 0.27 7.32
C ARG A 138 -5.94 -0.60 6.66
N HIS A 139 -5.94 -0.69 5.36
CA HIS A 139 -6.87 -1.54 4.62
C HIS A 139 -6.50 -3.05 4.62
N HIS A 140 -5.30 -3.43 5.11
CA HIS A 140 -4.93 -4.85 5.27
C HIS A 140 -5.45 -5.44 6.60
N ALA A 141 -5.48 -4.65 7.67
CA ALA A 141 -5.92 -5.10 8.99
C ALA A 141 -7.44 -5.37 9.03
N GLU A 142 -8.23 -4.64 8.27
CA GLU A 142 -9.67 -4.89 8.13
C GLU A 142 -9.97 -6.25 7.50
N ARG A 143 -9.06 -6.78 6.65
CA ARG A 143 -9.15 -8.12 6.05
C ARG A 143 -8.87 -9.27 7.01
N ALA A 144 -7.88 -9.13 7.90
CA ALA A 144 -7.50 -10.20 8.82
C ALA A 144 -8.64 -10.52 9.81
N HIS A 145 -9.50 -9.54 10.10
CA HIS A 145 -10.65 -9.74 10.99
C HIS A 145 -11.87 -10.32 10.27
N ALA A 146 -11.98 -10.15 8.95
CA ALA A 146 -13.05 -10.76 8.16
C ALA A 146 -12.78 -12.26 7.82
N GLY A 147 -11.50 -12.67 7.76
CA GLY A 147 -11.09 -14.04 7.38
C GLY A 147 -11.15 -15.10 8.48
N THR A 148 -11.30 -14.74 9.75
CA THR A 148 -11.31 -15.70 10.88
C THR A 148 -12.69 -16.06 11.41
N ALA A 149 -13.76 -15.51 10.83
CA ALA A 149 -15.14 -15.84 11.21
C ALA A 149 -15.82 -16.77 10.19
N VAL A 150 -15.22 -17.92 9.87
CA VAL A 150 -15.96 -19.02 9.24
C VAL A 150 -16.61 -19.84 10.34
N GLY A 151 -17.81 -19.44 10.70
CA GLY A 151 -18.67 -20.27 11.56
C GLY A 151 -19.46 -19.49 12.60
N ALA A 152 -20.43 -18.68 12.21
CA ALA A 152 -21.74 -18.54 12.86
C ALA A 152 -22.49 -17.29 12.38
N ALA A 153 -23.70 -17.53 11.89
CA ALA A 153 -24.82 -16.59 11.78
C ALA A 153 -24.66 -15.36 10.85
N LYS A 154 -25.35 -15.45 9.73
CA LYS A 154 -25.79 -14.30 8.91
C LYS A 154 -26.39 -13.22 9.83
N ALA A 155 -25.69 -12.10 9.96
CA ALA A 155 -26.25 -10.83 10.37
C ALA A 155 -25.83 -9.81 9.31
N ASP A 156 -26.81 -9.26 8.67
CA ASP A 156 -26.94 -8.22 7.65
C ASP A 156 -25.81 -7.15 7.69
N GLY A 157 -24.76 -7.37 6.93
CA GLY A 157 -23.59 -6.51 6.75
C GLY A 157 -22.89 -6.88 5.45
N SER A 158 -23.67 -7.07 4.35
CA SER A 158 -23.10 -7.27 3.03
C SER A 158 -22.41 -5.98 2.62
N SER A 159 -21.08 -5.99 2.54
CA SER A 159 -20.38 -4.96 1.78
C SER A 159 -21.04 -4.82 0.43
N GLN A 160 -21.52 -3.62 0.17
CA GLN A 160 -22.29 -3.38 -1.04
C GLN A 160 -21.31 -3.38 -2.22
N LEU A 161 -21.43 -4.39 -3.08
CA LEU A 161 -20.75 -4.44 -4.36
C LEU A 161 -21.04 -3.11 -5.10
N LEU A 162 -19.98 -2.38 -5.43
CA LEU A 162 -20.14 -1.16 -6.20
C LEU A 162 -20.21 -1.52 -7.68
N ALA A 163 -21.26 -1.06 -8.37
CA ALA A 163 -21.44 -1.30 -9.79
C ALA A 163 -21.55 0.03 -10.55
N PHE A 164 -20.85 0.12 -11.68
CA PHE A 164 -20.94 1.24 -12.59
C PHE A 164 -20.82 0.77 -14.05
N ARG A 165 -21.91 0.66 -14.73
CA ARG A 165 -22.00 0.16 -16.11
C ARG A 165 -21.43 -1.25 -16.24
N ARG A 166 -20.26 -1.41 -16.90
CA ARG A 166 -19.55 -2.68 -17.08
C ARG A 166 -18.55 -2.99 -15.94
N TRP A 167 -18.45 -2.09 -14.95
CA TRP A 167 -17.54 -2.21 -13.83
C TRP A 167 -18.24 -2.76 -12.58
N GLU A 168 -17.57 -3.68 -11.92
CA GLU A 168 -17.95 -4.21 -10.62
C GLU A 168 -16.73 -4.12 -9.69
N LEU A 169 -16.92 -3.59 -8.50
CA LEU A 169 -15.87 -3.45 -7.50
C LEU A 169 -16.37 -4.01 -6.17
N ASP A 170 -15.67 -5.01 -5.66
CA ASP A 170 -15.83 -5.56 -4.33
C ASP A 170 -14.85 -4.87 -3.36
N PRO A 171 -15.33 -3.99 -2.47
CA PRO A 171 -14.46 -3.30 -1.52
C PRO A 171 -13.79 -4.25 -0.53
N ASP A 172 -14.48 -5.29 -0.08
CA ASP A 172 -13.97 -6.25 0.92
C ASP A 172 -12.97 -7.23 0.31
N GLY A 173 -13.32 -7.83 -0.83
CA GLY A 173 -12.43 -8.71 -1.58
C GLY A 173 -11.29 -7.95 -2.26
N ARG A 174 -11.42 -6.62 -2.40
CA ARG A 174 -10.53 -5.76 -3.19
C ARG A 174 -10.34 -6.25 -4.62
N VAL A 175 -11.42 -6.71 -5.19
CA VAL A 175 -11.49 -7.20 -6.56
C VAL A 175 -12.19 -6.16 -7.43
N PHE A 176 -11.63 -5.88 -8.58
CA PHE A 176 -12.24 -5.03 -9.59
C PHE A 176 -12.35 -5.79 -10.90
N CYS A 177 -13.56 -5.84 -11.44
CA CYS A 177 -13.87 -6.55 -12.67
C CYS A 177 -14.48 -5.61 -13.73
N VAL A 178 -14.22 -5.93 -14.98
CA VAL A 178 -14.89 -5.34 -16.14
C VAL A 178 -15.52 -6.50 -16.92
N ASP A 179 -16.84 -6.51 -17.09
CA ASP A 179 -17.61 -7.62 -17.71
C ASP A 179 -17.33 -8.99 -17.06
N GLY A 180 -17.06 -9.02 -15.75
CA GLY A 180 -16.72 -10.23 -15.00
C GLY A 180 -15.27 -10.67 -15.07
N GLU A 181 -14.43 -10.02 -15.88
CA GLU A 181 -13.00 -10.28 -15.95
C GLU A 181 -12.21 -9.39 -14.98
N GLU A 182 -11.37 -9.98 -14.15
CA GLU A 182 -10.59 -9.25 -13.16
C GLU A 182 -9.51 -8.38 -13.81
N VAL A 183 -9.45 -7.11 -13.40
CA VAL A 183 -8.41 -6.16 -13.80
C VAL A 183 -7.48 -5.90 -12.61
N ALA A 184 -6.22 -6.30 -12.72
CA ALA A 184 -5.23 -6.14 -11.67
C ALA A 184 -4.89 -4.66 -11.42
N LEU A 185 -5.27 -4.16 -10.25
CA LEU A 185 -5.00 -2.79 -9.82
C LEU A 185 -3.95 -2.76 -8.71
N THR A 186 -3.16 -1.68 -8.68
CA THR A 186 -2.41 -1.35 -7.47
C THR A 186 -3.39 -0.91 -6.39
N ARG A 187 -2.92 -0.89 -5.17
CA ARG A 187 -3.76 -0.49 -4.04
C ARG A 187 -4.31 0.92 -4.18
N THR A 188 -3.46 1.87 -4.55
CA THR A 188 -3.84 3.27 -4.73
C THR A 188 -4.84 3.45 -5.88
N GLU A 189 -4.63 2.73 -6.98
CA GLU A 189 -5.58 2.73 -8.11
C GLU A 189 -6.95 2.19 -7.69
N PHE A 190 -6.97 1.12 -6.88
CA PHE A 190 -8.21 0.56 -6.34
C PHE A 190 -8.94 1.57 -5.45
N ASN A 191 -8.24 2.22 -4.51
CA ASN A 191 -8.82 3.23 -3.62
C ASN A 191 -9.42 4.40 -4.41
N ILE A 192 -8.74 4.86 -5.46
CA ILE A 192 -9.27 5.93 -6.33
C ILE A 192 -10.56 5.47 -7.03
N LEU A 193 -10.60 4.25 -7.58
CA LEU A 193 -11.81 3.74 -8.24
C LEU A 193 -12.95 3.55 -7.25
N GLU A 194 -12.68 3.02 -6.06
CA GLU A 194 -13.67 2.86 -5.00
C GLU A 194 -14.34 4.20 -4.65
N LEU A 195 -13.55 5.26 -4.44
CA LEU A 195 -14.07 6.60 -4.17
C LEU A 195 -14.96 7.13 -5.31
N LEU A 196 -14.51 6.95 -6.55
CA LEU A 196 -15.23 7.40 -7.73
C LEU A 196 -16.52 6.58 -7.94
N MET A 197 -16.48 5.26 -7.75
CA MET A 197 -17.63 4.38 -7.91
C MET A 197 -18.65 4.53 -6.78
N ALA A 198 -18.21 4.83 -5.56
CA ALA A 198 -19.12 5.13 -4.46
C ALA A 198 -19.95 6.41 -4.69
N ARG A 199 -19.43 7.37 -5.47
CA ARG A 199 -20.11 8.65 -5.79
C ARG A 199 -19.90 9.05 -7.24
N PRO A 200 -20.49 8.34 -8.23
CA PRO A 200 -20.18 8.50 -9.65
C PRO A 200 -20.42 9.90 -10.22
N GLN A 201 -21.41 10.63 -9.67
CA GLN A 201 -21.78 11.96 -10.13
C GLN A 201 -20.93 13.08 -9.50
N LYS A 202 -20.20 12.78 -8.42
CA LYS A 202 -19.37 13.77 -7.74
C LYS A 202 -18.11 14.04 -8.55
N VAL A 203 -17.79 15.32 -8.74
CA VAL A 203 -16.45 15.74 -9.17
C VAL A 203 -15.57 15.77 -7.94
N PHE A 204 -14.56 14.89 -7.90
CA PHE A 204 -13.55 14.90 -6.86
C PHE A 204 -12.40 15.78 -7.31
N THR A 205 -12.00 16.75 -6.50
CA THR A 205 -10.78 17.51 -6.72
C THR A 205 -9.55 16.60 -6.56
N LYS A 206 -8.40 17.02 -7.09
CA LYS A 206 -7.15 16.27 -6.88
C LYS A 206 -6.79 16.18 -5.40
N GLN A 207 -7.04 17.26 -4.65
CA GLN A 207 -6.84 17.28 -3.22
C GLN A 207 -7.71 16.25 -2.51
N GLU A 208 -9.03 16.24 -2.78
CA GLU A 208 -9.94 15.26 -2.17
C GLU A 208 -9.56 13.82 -2.50
N LEU A 209 -9.18 13.53 -3.77
CA LEU A 209 -8.74 12.19 -4.14
C LEU A 209 -7.45 11.80 -3.41
N PHE A 210 -6.50 12.71 -3.29
CA PHE A 210 -5.27 12.45 -2.56
C PHE A 210 -5.57 12.19 -1.08
N GLU A 211 -6.22 13.13 -0.39
CA GLU A 211 -6.50 13.03 1.04
C GLU A 211 -7.31 11.77 1.38
N LEU A 212 -8.26 11.38 0.53
CA LEU A 212 -9.10 10.20 0.77
C LEU A 212 -8.42 8.89 0.37
N ALA A 213 -7.65 8.84 -0.72
CA ALA A 213 -7.04 7.62 -1.20
C ALA A 213 -5.70 7.31 -0.50
N TRP A 214 -4.96 8.35 -0.08
CA TRP A 214 -3.71 8.21 0.69
C TRP A 214 -3.91 8.42 2.19
N GLY A 215 -5.00 9.08 2.62
CA GLY A 215 -5.27 9.36 4.04
C GLY A 215 -4.35 10.42 4.67
N GLU A 216 -3.71 11.25 3.84
CA GLU A 216 -2.75 12.28 4.25
C GLU A 216 -3.16 13.66 3.74
N PRO A 217 -2.71 14.76 4.40
CA PRO A 217 -2.92 16.11 3.90
C PRO A 217 -2.25 16.30 2.53
N TYR A 218 -2.96 16.94 1.60
CA TYR A 218 -2.48 17.20 0.25
C TYR A 218 -1.33 18.21 0.22
N SER A 219 -0.25 17.89 -0.48
CA SER A 219 0.83 18.84 -0.82
C SER A 219 0.61 19.38 -2.24
N VAL A 220 0.72 20.70 -2.41
CA VAL A 220 0.42 21.39 -3.67
C VAL A 220 1.34 20.95 -4.84
N GLU A 221 2.50 20.39 -4.54
CA GLU A 221 3.47 19.93 -5.56
C GLU A 221 3.15 18.54 -6.12
N ASP A 222 2.05 17.90 -5.66
CA ASP A 222 1.82 16.50 -5.93
C ASP A 222 1.05 16.25 -7.22
N SER A 223 1.77 15.76 -8.24
CA SER A 223 1.19 15.26 -9.49
C SER A 223 0.74 13.80 -9.41
N THR A 224 0.86 13.16 -8.25
CA THR A 224 0.67 11.72 -8.01
C THR A 224 -0.71 11.25 -8.46
N VAL A 225 -1.77 11.97 -8.13
CA VAL A 225 -3.14 11.63 -8.55
C VAL A 225 -3.26 11.53 -10.09
N ASN A 226 -2.64 12.46 -10.81
CA ASN A 226 -2.69 12.45 -12.29
C ASN A 226 -2.04 11.20 -12.87
N VAL A 227 -0.95 10.74 -12.27
CA VAL A 227 -0.22 9.55 -12.73
C VAL A 227 -1.04 8.29 -12.47
N HIS A 228 -1.63 8.13 -11.29
CA HIS A 228 -2.48 6.98 -10.99
C HIS A 228 -3.74 6.95 -11.86
N VAL A 229 -4.38 8.09 -12.12
CA VAL A 229 -5.51 8.15 -13.06
C VAL A 229 -5.05 7.79 -14.49
N SER A 230 -3.86 8.21 -14.90
CA SER A 230 -3.29 7.81 -16.20
C SER A 230 -3.01 6.29 -16.26
N ASN A 231 -2.49 5.71 -15.19
CA ASN A 231 -2.27 4.28 -15.08
C ASN A 231 -3.59 3.49 -15.14
N LEU A 232 -4.61 3.94 -14.41
CA LEU A 232 -5.95 3.38 -14.47
C LEU A 232 -6.48 3.37 -15.91
N ARG A 233 -6.44 4.50 -16.61
CA ARG A 233 -6.86 4.56 -18.02
C ARG A 233 -6.09 3.58 -18.90
N ARG A 234 -4.77 3.48 -18.70
CA ARG A 234 -3.96 2.52 -19.45
C ARG A 234 -4.38 1.07 -19.22
N LYS A 235 -4.73 0.69 -17.99
CA LYS A 235 -5.23 -0.64 -17.62
C LYS A 235 -6.63 -0.92 -18.14
N LEU A 236 -7.47 0.10 -18.21
CA LEU A 236 -8.86 0.02 -18.70
C LEU A 236 -8.98 0.11 -20.21
N LYS A 237 -7.95 0.61 -20.90
CA LYS A 237 -7.96 0.76 -22.36
C LYS A 237 -8.22 -0.55 -23.14
N PRO A 238 -7.66 -1.72 -22.74
CA PRO A 238 -7.96 -2.99 -23.41
C PRO A 238 -9.43 -3.41 -23.31
N THR A 239 -10.17 -2.93 -22.32
CA THR A 239 -11.60 -3.20 -22.13
C THR A 239 -12.50 -2.15 -22.78
N ASP A 240 -11.91 -1.12 -23.42
CA ASP A 240 -12.64 0.04 -24.00
C ASP A 240 -13.54 0.77 -22.99
N THR A 241 -13.08 0.85 -21.74
CA THR A 241 -13.79 1.52 -20.64
C THR A 241 -13.01 2.65 -19.98
N ASP A 242 -11.83 2.98 -20.48
CA ASP A 242 -10.98 4.08 -19.99
C ASP A 242 -11.68 5.46 -20.08
N GLY A 243 -12.61 5.63 -21.05
CA GLY A 243 -13.44 6.82 -21.20
C GLY A 243 -14.43 7.06 -20.06
N TYR A 244 -14.71 6.05 -19.20
CA TYR A 244 -15.57 6.25 -18.03
C TYR A 244 -14.91 7.16 -17.00
N LEU A 245 -13.58 7.25 -16.95
CA LEU A 245 -12.83 8.18 -16.12
C LEU A 245 -12.75 9.54 -16.81
N GLN A 246 -13.65 10.45 -16.49
CA GLN A 246 -13.69 11.79 -17.05
C GLN A 246 -12.81 12.78 -16.28
N THR A 247 -11.98 13.54 -17.00
CA THR A 247 -11.32 14.74 -16.46
C THR A 247 -12.26 15.93 -16.58
N VAL A 248 -12.54 16.60 -15.47
CA VAL A 248 -13.24 17.89 -15.45
C VAL A 248 -12.17 18.98 -15.33
N TRP A 249 -11.90 19.65 -16.43
CA TRP A 249 -10.81 20.62 -16.53
C TRP A 249 -10.87 21.69 -15.43
N GLY A 250 -9.75 21.91 -14.77
CA GLY A 250 -9.64 22.87 -13.66
C GLY A 250 -10.28 22.42 -12.35
N MET A 251 -11.02 21.29 -12.32
CA MET A 251 -11.75 20.84 -11.12
C MET A 251 -11.24 19.49 -10.59
N GLY A 252 -11.04 18.48 -11.45
CA GLY A 252 -10.63 17.14 -11.01
C GLY A 252 -11.17 16.00 -11.86
N TYR A 253 -11.70 14.96 -11.22
CA TYR A 253 -12.11 13.72 -11.87
C TYR A 253 -13.49 13.27 -11.41
N LYS A 254 -14.24 12.62 -12.28
CA LYS A 254 -15.50 11.93 -11.98
C LYS A 254 -15.71 10.74 -12.90
N LEU A 255 -16.73 9.93 -12.66
CA LEU A 255 -17.20 8.97 -13.64
C LEU A 255 -18.19 9.62 -14.61
N HIS A 256 -18.13 9.19 -15.86
CA HIS A 256 -18.96 9.70 -16.94
C HIS A 256 -20.05 8.70 -17.34
N ASN A 257 -21.30 9.13 -17.27
CA ASN A 257 -22.46 8.39 -17.75
C ASN A 257 -22.74 8.74 -19.22
N ALA A 258 -21.84 8.42 -20.12
CA ALA A 258 -22.13 8.59 -21.55
C ALA A 258 -22.90 7.40 -22.11
#